data_2569733da81e3765fe03f5a8a410a350
#
_entry.id   2569733da81e3765fe03f5a8a410a350
#
_cell.length_a   1.000
_cell.length_b   1.000
_cell.length_c   1.000
_cell.angle_alpha   90.00
_cell.angle_beta   90.00
_cell.angle_gamma   90.00
#
_symmetry.space_group_name_H-M   'P 1'
#
loop_
_entity.id
_entity.type
_entity.pdbx_description
1 polymer ?
#
loop_
_entity_poly.entity_id
_entity_poly.type
_entity_poly.pdbx_seq_one_letter_code
_entity_poly.pdbx_strand_id
1 'polypeptide(L)'
;AILPLPGGEFYHYGTSRELISSTLAVQDKVRDQRLIMHRKVKPNPAIFVQNSSTAISFSAGNANLWIENSYVGKGWKLGSCQIITGIPENDWEISLPDGICLDVVPMGENGFVARPYGLDDVFKGALNSPHTMFTGIPFTEWMEQRGLSTDDFRGRIDDLQAAPVFPLTESVEELGVLLRWMTTEPDLAEGRALWLNSKKFSADEISARANLQRLYAQRT
;
A
#
# COMPACT_ATOMS: atom_id res chain seq x y z
N ALA A 1 7.34 -7.38 40.12
CA ALA A 1 8.76 -7.00 40.03
C ALA A 1 9.04 -6.64 38.59
N ILE A 2 9.63 -5.48 38.31
CA ILE A 2 10.08 -5.04 37.00
C ILE A 2 11.57 -5.37 36.94
N LEU A 3 11.97 -6.15 35.98
CA LEU A 3 13.39 -6.45 35.72
C LEU A 3 13.88 -5.48 34.64
N PRO A 4 14.81 -4.55 34.94
CA PRO A 4 15.39 -3.71 33.91
C PRO A 4 16.24 -4.56 32.98
N LEU A 5 16.12 -4.35 31.67
CA LEU A 5 16.93 -4.99 30.64
C LEU A 5 18.01 -3.98 30.17
N PRO A 6 19.23 -4.00 30.76
CA PRO A 6 20.28 -3.06 30.36
C PRO A 6 20.65 -3.25 28.88
N GLY A 7 20.67 -2.15 28.11
CA GLY A 7 20.97 -2.20 26.69
C GLY A 7 19.85 -2.78 25.81
N GLY A 8 18.66 -2.97 26.38
CA GLY A 8 17.48 -3.35 25.63
C GLY A 8 17.04 -2.21 24.69
N GLU A 9 16.67 -2.55 23.46
CA GLU A 9 16.09 -1.64 22.50
C GLU A 9 14.74 -2.18 22.06
N PHE A 10 13.83 -1.27 21.73
CA PHE A 10 12.48 -1.60 21.29
C PHE A 10 12.28 -1.15 19.84
N TYR A 11 11.91 -2.09 18.98
CA TYR A 11 11.57 -1.84 17.60
C TYR A 11 10.08 -2.05 17.40
N HIS A 12 9.39 -0.98 17.03
CA HIS A 12 7.95 -0.99 16.83
C HIS A 12 7.61 -1.19 15.35
N TYR A 13 6.57 -1.96 15.07
CA TYR A 13 6.03 -2.25 13.74
C TYR A 13 4.53 -1.94 13.67
N GLY A 14 4.10 -0.87 14.34
CA GLY A 14 2.68 -0.51 14.47
C GLY A 14 2.13 0.31 13.32
N THR A 15 2.99 0.90 12.50
CA THR A 15 2.59 1.72 11.36
C THR A 15 3.35 1.33 10.09
N SER A 16 2.82 1.72 8.92
CA SER A 16 3.47 1.46 7.63
C SER A 16 4.87 2.07 7.55
N ARG A 17 5.06 3.29 8.09
CA ARG A 17 6.37 3.95 8.16
C ARG A 17 7.37 3.14 9.01
N GLU A 18 6.92 2.59 10.12
CA GLU A 18 7.76 1.83 11.04
C GLU A 18 8.19 0.48 10.49
N LEU A 19 7.44 -0.11 9.55
CA LEU A 19 7.84 -1.34 8.87
C LEU A 19 9.23 -1.18 8.25
N ILE A 20 9.45 -0.11 7.52
CA ILE A 20 10.74 0.16 6.84
C ILE A 20 11.78 0.61 7.84
N SER A 21 11.48 1.62 8.67
CA SER A 21 12.46 2.21 9.59
C SER A 21 12.94 1.23 10.67
N SER A 22 12.05 0.45 11.27
CA SER A 22 12.41 -0.57 12.25
C SER A 22 13.22 -1.70 11.63
N THR A 23 12.88 -2.13 10.41
CA THR A 23 13.65 -3.14 9.68
C THR A 23 15.07 -2.65 9.40
N LEU A 24 15.24 -1.41 8.97
CA LEU A 24 16.55 -0.79 8.78
C LEU A 24 17.36 -0.74 10.07
N ALA A 25 16.74 -0.28 11.15
CA ALA A 25 17.39 -0.18 12.45
C ALA A 25 17.85 -1.54 12.96
N VAL A 26 17.05 -2.60 12.76
CA VAL A 26 17.44 -3.97 13.09
C VAL A 26 18.59 -4.45 12.20
N GLN A 27 18.56 -4.18 10.89
CA GLN A 27 19.65 -4.54 9.98
C GLN A 27 20.97 -3.83 10.30
N ASP A 28 20.89 -2.57 10.72
CA ASP A 28 22.10 -1.80 11.10
C ASP A 28 22.80 -2.36 12.34
N LYS A 29 22.11 -3.11 13.18
CA LYS A 29 22.73 -3.82 14.32
C LYS A 29 23.60 -5.01 13.91
N VAL A 30 23.40 -5.55 12.71
CA VAL A 30 24.24 -6.65 12.17
C VAL A 30 25.56 -6.11 11.58
N ARG A 31 25.98 -4.91 12.00
CA ARG A 31 27.25 -4.27 11.56
C ARG A 31 28.48 -5.17 11.72
N ASP A 32 28.50 -6.02 12.74
CA ASP A 32 29.64 -6.90 13.01
C ASP A 32 29.89 -7.91 11.89
N GLN A 33 28.86 -8.40 11.21
CA GLN A 33 29.04 -9.26 10.04
C GLN A 33 29.65 -8.51 8.84
N ARG A 34 29.37 -7.22 8.71
CA ARG A 34 29.94 -6.38 7.65
C ARG A 34 31.43 -6.08 7.89
N LEU A 35 31.78 -5.88 9.14
CA LEU A 35 33.21 -5.71 9.58
C LEU A 35 34.00 -7.00 9.43
N ILE A 36 33.46 -8.13 9.86
CA ILE A 36 34.08 -9.46 9.76
C ILE A 36 34.35 -9.87 8.31
N MET A 37 33.42 -9.49 7.38
CA MET A 37 33.54 -9.87 5.98
C MET A 37 34.30 -8.85 5.12
N HIS A 38 34.90 -7.83 5.69
CA HIS A 38 35.61 -6.72 4.99
C HIS A 38 34.79 -6.10 3.83
N ARG A 39 33.49 -6.20 3.86
CA ARG A 39 32.61 -5.62 2.84
C ARG A 39 32.46 -4.13 3.11
N LYS A 40 32.91 -3.28 2.19
CA LYS A 40 32.48 -1.90 2.10
C LYS A 40 31.01 -1.91 1.69
N VAL A 41 30.11 -1.96 2.67
CA VAL A 41 28.69 -1.86 2.41
C VAL A 41 28.43 -0.41 2.08
N LYS A 42 28.12 -0.12 0.81
CA LYS A 42 27.53 1.15 0.45
C LYS A 42 26.21 1.27 1.22
N PRO A 43 25.87 2.45 1.76
CA PRO A 43 24.52 2.70 2.24
C PRO A 43 23.59 2.44 1.06
N ASN A 44 22.95 1.29 1.04
CA ASN A 44 21.93 1.02 0.05
C ASN A 44 20.72 1.84 0.40
N PRO A 45 20.07 2.45 -0.60
CA PRO A 45 18.69 2.86 -0.40
C PRO A 45 17.94 1.66 0.18
N ALA A 46 17.09 1.89 1.17
CA ALA A 46 16.33 0.85 1.83
C ALA A 46 15.28 0.30 0.85
N ILE A 47 15.63 -0.69 0.08
CA ILE A 47 14.77 -1.35 -0.88
C ILE A 47 14.67 -2.82 -0.47
N PHE A 48 13.48 -3.22 -0.05
CA PHE A 48 13.14 -4.57 0.36
C PHE A 48 12.23 -5.19 -0.70
N VAL A 49 12.69 -6.26 -1.34
CA VAL A 49 11.92 -7.04 -2.30
C VAL A 49 11.84 -8.46 -1.76
N GLN A 50 10.63 -8.88 -1.40
CA GLN A 50 10.39 -10.20 -0.80
C GLN A 50 9.32 -10.94 -1.59
N ASN A 51 9.60 -12.18 -1.97
CA ASN A 51 8.66 -13.03 -2.71
C ASN A 51 7.96 -12.29 -3.85
N SER A 52 8.74 -11.55 -4.64
CA SER A 52 8.22 -10.64 -5.66
C SER A 52 9.07 -10.67 -6.92
N SER A 53 8.46 -10.39 -8.05
CA SER A 53 9.12 -10.22 -9.33
C SER A 53 9.12 -8.74 -9.73
N THR A 54 10.29 -8.20 -10.05
CA THR A 54 10.42 -6.80 -10.50
C THR A 54 11.13 -6.75 -11.85
N ALA A 55 10.48 -6.13 -12.83
CA ALA A 55 11.03 -5.93 -14.18
C ALA A 55 11.55 -4.49 -14.40
N ILE A 56 11.58 -3.68 -13.34
CA ILE A 56 12.14 -2.32 -13.34
C ILE A 56 13.56 -2.31 -12.80
N SER A 57 14.32 -1.27 -13.15
CA SER A 57 15.63 -0.97 -12.55
C SER A 57 15.45 0.10 -11.48
N PHE A 58 15.94 -0.16 -10.29
CA PHE A 58 15.94 0.85 -9.22
C PHE A 58 17.07 1.86 -9.44
N SER A 59 16.77 3.11 -9.15
CA SER A 59 17.69 4.25 -9.24
C SER A 59 17.97 4.87 -7.88
N ALA A 60 18.84 5.85 -7.82
CA ALA A 60 19.08 6.61 -6.60
C ALA A 60 17.86 7.39 -6.08
N GLY A 61 16.87 7.64 -6.95
CA GLY A 61 15.59 8.23 -6.57
C GLY A 61 14.62 7.25 -5.90
N ASN A 62 14.92 5.95 -5.91
CA ASN A 62 14.09 4.95 -5.25
C ASN A 62 14.69 4.63 -3.87
N ALA A 63 14.06 5.07 -2.81
CA ALA A 63 14.49 4.79 -1.44
C ALA A 63 13.30 4.47 -0.55
N ASN A 64 13.53 3.69 0.51
CA ASN A 64 12.48 3.29 1.45
C ASN A 64 11.32 2.59 0.75
N LEU A 65 11.62 1.54 -0.01
CA LEU A 65 10.65 0.72 -0.71
C LEU A 65 10.48 -0.63 -0.01
N TRP A 66 9.24 -1.07 0.12
CA TRP A 66 8.87 -2.42 0.52
C TRP A 66 7.97 -3.03 -0.55
N ILE A 67 8.42 -4.08 -1.19
CA ILE A 67 7.69 -4.79 -2.23
C ILE A 67 7.57 -6.25 -1.79
N GLU A 68 6.35 -6.70 -1.56
CA GLU A 68 6.10 -8.04 -1.04
C GLU A 68 4.95 -8.73 -1.78
N ASN A 69 5.15 -10.02 -2.13
CA ASN A 69 4.15 -10.86 -2.82
C ASN A 69 3.57 -10.15 -4.06
N SER A 70 4.41 -9.53 -4.86
CA SER A 70 3.97 -8.61 -5.91
C SER A 70 4.72 -8.79 -7.21
N TYR A 71 4.06 -8.49 -8.31
CA TYR A 71 4.65 -8.34 -9.62
C TYR A 71 4.72 -6.86 -10.02
N VAL A 72 5.92 -6.34 -10.21
CA VAL A 72 6.16 -4.96 -10.67
C VAL A 72 6.69 -5.00 -12.10
N GLY A 73 5.80 -4.76 -13.06
CA GLY A 73 6.07 -4.88 -14.50
C GLY A 73 6.94 -3.76 -15.06
N LYS A 74 7.30 -3.86 -16.33
CA LYS A 74 8.16 -2.89 -17.03
C LYS A 74 7.57 -1.49 -17.13
N GLY A 75 6.25 -1.39 -17.19
CA GLY A 75 5.50 -0.12 -17.30
C GLY A 75 5.41 0.65 -15.98
N TRP A 76 5.94 0.12 -14.90
CA TRP A 76 5.86 0.77 -13.59
C TRP A 76 6.96 1.82 -13.41
N LYS A 77 6.59 2.94 -12.80
CA LYS A 77 7.50 3.96 -12.30
C LYS A 77 7.22 4.18 -10.82
N LEU A 78 8.20 3.84 -9.99
CA LEU A 78 8.09 3.98 -8.55
C LEU A 78 8.83 5.22 -8.06
N GLY A 79 8.26 5.89 -7.08
CA GLY A 79 8.92 6.92 -6.28
C GLY A 79 9.69 6.34 -5.09
N SER A 80 9.68 7.06 -3.99
CA SER A 80 10.26 6.67 -2.70
C SER A 80 9.19 6.53 -1.62
N CYS A 81 9.53 5.90 -0.50
CA CYS A 81 8.64 5.77 0.66
C CYS A 81 7.33 5.04 0.32
N GLN A 82 7.43 3.87 -0.30
CA GLN A 82 6.29 3.11 -0.79
C GLN A 82 6.27 1.69 -0.24
N ILE A 83 5.06 1.19 0.01
CA ILE A 83 4.79 -0.21 0.33
C ILE A 83 3.85 -0.75 -0.74
N ILE A 84 4.25 -1.83 -1.39
CA ILE A 84 3.52 -2.46 -2.50
C ILE A 84 3.36 -3.93 -2.17
N THR A 85 2.11 -4.36 -1.99
CA THR A 85 1.80 -5.72 -1.56
C THR A 85 0.66 -6.34 -2.37
N GLY A 86 0.79 -7.65 -2.62
CA GLY A 86 -0.28 -8.47 -3.19
C GLY A 86 -0.61 -8.21 -4.66
N ILE A 87 0.25 -7.52 -5.40
CA ILE A 87 -0.01 -7.16 -6.81
C ILE A 87 0.11 -8.41 -7.69
N PRO A 88 -0.94 -8.82 -8.43
CA PRO A 88 -0.88 -9.94 -9.35
C PRO A 88 0.02 -9.65 -10.55
N GLU A 89 0.35 -10.68 -11.32
CA GLU A 89 1.05 -10.52 -12.61
C GLU A 89 0.24 -9.61 -13.53
N ASN A 90 0.91 -8.62 -14.13
CA ASN A 90 0.26 -7.56 -14.90
C ASN A 90 1.22 -6.93 -15.93
N ASP A 91 0.65 -6.20 -16.88
CA ASP A 91 1.35 -5.38 -17.88
C ASP A 91 1.02 -3.88 -17.73
N TRP A 92 0.60 -3.46 -16.56
CA TRP A 92 0.13 -2.09 -16.33
C TRP A 92 1.23 -1.04 -16.52
N GLU A 93 0.79 0.10 -17.01
CA GLU A 93 1.56 1.34 -16.97
C GLU A 93 1.09 2.18 -15.78
N ILE A 94 1.85 2.15 -14.69
CA ILE A 94 1.54 2.86 -13.44
C ILE A 94 2.74 3.73 -13.05
N SER A 95 2.46 4.98 -12.72
CA SER A 95 3.45 5.91 -12.16
C SER A 95 3.00 6.35 -10.77
N LEU A 96 3.69 5.89 -9.73
CA LEU A 96 3.35 6.19 -8.33
C LEU A 96 4.28 7.27 -7.78
N PRO A 97 3.75 8.41 -7.36
CA PRO A 97 4.54 9.42 -6.65
C PRO A 97 4.99 8.95 -5.28
N ASP A 98 5.93 9.67 -4.69
CA ASP A 98 6.46 9.38 -3.36
C ASP A 98 5.33 9.24 -2.31
N GLY A 99 5.48 8.28 -1.43
CA GLY A 99 4.57 8.08 -0.30
C GLY A 99 3.25 7.38 -0.65
N ILE A 100 2.95 7.11 -1.92
CA ILE A 100 1.75 6.35 -2.30
C ILE A 100 2.03 4.86 -2.22
N CYS A 101 1.25 4.18 -1.41
CA CYS A 101 1.32 2.74 -1.18
C CYS A 101 0.14 2.02 -1.82
N LEU A 102 0.35 0.77 -2.22
CA LEU A 102 -0.68 -0.10 -2.79
C LEU A 102 -0.73 -1.42 -2.05
N ASP A 103 -1.93 -1.84 -1.72
CA ASP A 103 -2.20 -3.17 -1.20
C ASP A 103 -3.36 -3.79 -1.99
N VAL A 104 -3.16 -4.97 -2.55
CA VAL A 104 -4.20 -5.72 -3.24
C VAL A 104 -4.53 -6.97 -2.43
N VAL A 105 -5.77 -7.06 -2.00
CA VAL A 105 -6.24 -8.15 -1.15
C VAL A 105 -7.13 -9.09 -1.96
N PRO A 106 -6.80 -10.39 -2.01
CA PRO A 106 -7.66 -11.36 -2.67
C PRO A 106 -8.95 -11.59 -1.88
N MET A 107 -10.08 -11.56 -2.58
CA MET A 107 -11.42 -11.72 -2.03
C MET A 107 -12.17 -12.80 -2.79
N GLY A 108 -12.88 -13.69 -2.07
CA GLY A 108 -13.58 -14.80 -2.70
C GLY A 108 -12.64 -15.71 -3.50
N GLU A 109 -13.13 -16.33 -4.55
CA GLU A 109 -12.34 -17.26 -5.37
C GLU A 109 -11.42 -16.55 -6.36
N ASN A 110 -11.89 -15.50 -7.04
CA ASN A 110 -11.14 -14.83 -8.11
C ASN A 110 -10.98 -13.31 -7.90
N GLY A 111 -11.73 -12.72 -6.98
CA GLY A 111 -11.77 -11.28 -6.80
C GLY A 111 -10.53 -10.69 -6.13
N PHE A 112 -10.33 -9.40 -6.40
CA PHE A 112 -9.32 -8.54 -5.80
C PHE A 112 -9.95 -7.23 -5.32
N VAL A 113 -9.50 -6.75 -4.19
CA VAL A 113 -9.83 -5.40 -3.71
C VAL A 113 -8.59 -4.53 -3.79
N ALA A 114 -8.72 -3.39 -4.47
CA ALA A 114 -7.68 -2.37 -4.55
C ALA A 114 -7.70 -1.49 -3.29
N ARG A 115 -6.57 -1.38 -2.60
CA ARG A 115 -6.39 -0.57 -1.39
C ARG A 115 -5.18 0.35 -1.52
N PRO A 116 -5.28 1.48 -2.22
CA PRO A 116 -4.24 2.51 -2.16
C PRO A 116 -4.33 3.28 -0.82
N TYR A 117 -3.19 3.79 -0.35
CA TYR A 117 -3.10 4.63 0.84
C TYR A 117 -1.81 5.46 0.82
N GLY A 118 -1.75 6.52 1.62
CA GLY A 118 -0.50 7.25 1.87
C GLY A 118 0.29 6.58 3.00
N LEU A 119 1.61 6.57 2.91
CA LEU A 119 2.49 5.95 3.92
C LEU A 119 2.21 6.46 5.34
N ASP A 120 1.84 7.73 5.44
CA ASP A 120 1.60 8.44 6.69
C ASP A 120 0.13 8.63 7.03
N ASP A 121 -0.77 8.06 6.21
CA ASP A 121 -2.20 8.20 6.46
C ASP A 121 -2.59 7.52 7.76
N VAL A 122 -3.22 8.30 8.63
CA VAL A 122 -4.00 7.74 9.72
C VAL A 122 -5.39 7.44 9.14
N PHE A 123 -5.60 6.23 8.69
CA PHE A 123 -6.82 5.79 7.99
C PHE A 123 -8.00 5.70 8.96
N LYS A 124 -8.41 6.87 9.52
CA LYS A 124 -9.40 7.00 10.58
C LYS A 124 -10.03 8.39 10.57
N GLY A 125 -11.30 8.47 10.98
CA GLY A 125 -12.03 9.71 11.17
C GLY A 125 -13.14 9.92 10.15
N ALA A 126 -13.98 10.92 10.40
CA ALA A 126 -15.12 11.23 9.54
C ALA A 126 -14.68 11.66 8.14
N LEU A 127 -15.44 11.27 7.10
CA LEU A 127 -15.11 11.53 5.70
C LEU A 127 -15.03 13.01 5.37
N ASN A 128 -15.81 13.84 6.06
CA ASN A 128 -15.86 15.30 5.88
C ASN A 128 -14.84 16.05 6.76
N SER A 129 -14.03 15.34 7.54
CA SER A 129 -12.99 15.97 8.36
C SER A 129 -11.77 16.34 7.51
N PRO A 130 -11.21 17.55 7.65
CA PRO A 130 -10.00 17.95 6.96
C PRO A 130 -8.74 17.20 7.43
N HIS A 131 -8.85 16.46 8.54
CA HIS A 131 -7.76 15.66 9.11
C HIS A 131 -7.81 14.19 8.68
N THR A 132 -8.89 13.75 8.04
CA THR A 132 -8.98 12.40 7.49
C THR A 132 -8.23 12.34 6.18
N MET A 133 -7.11 11.61 6.19
CA MET A 133 -6.20 11.53 5.04
C MET A 133 -6.42 10.23 4.26
N PHE A 134 -6.25 10.33 2.94
CA PHE A 134 -6.27 9.17 2.04
C PHE A 134 -5.37 9.45 0.84
N THR A 135 -4.47 8.52 0.53
CA THR A 135 -3.45 8.70 -0.51
C THR A 135 -2.63 9.99 -0.35
N GLY A 136 -2.35 10.37 0.91
CA GLY A 136 -1.52 11.53 1.24
C GLY A 136 -2.22 12.88 1.16
N ILE A 137 -3.51 12.95 0.85
CA ILE A 137 -4.31 14.18 0.79
C ILE A 137 -5.57 14.07 1.66
N PRO A 138 -6.22 15.18 2.03
CA PRO A 138 -7.52 15.13 2.71
C PRO A 138 -8.54 14.33 1.91
N PHE A 139 -9.31 13.49 2.58
CA PHE A 139 -10.31 12.64 1.90
C PHE A 139 -11.37 13.47 1.15
N THR A 140 -11.71 14.63 1.67
CA THR A 140 -12.61 15.59 1.00
C THR A 140 -12.04 16.06 -0.35
N GLU A 141 -10.75 16.36 -0.41
CA GLU A 141 -10.06 16.74 -1.64
C GLU A 141 -9.99 15.54 -2.62
N TRP A 142 -9.70 14.34 -2.10
CA TRP A 142 -9.69 13.12 -2.90
C TRP A 142 -11.04 12.85 -3.56
N MET A 143 -12.15 13.06 -2.83
CA MET A 143 -13.51 12.95 -3.36
C MET A 143 -13.79 14.00 -4.43
N GLU A 144 -13.44 15.27 -4.16
CA GLU A 144 -13.66 16.39 -5.07
C GLU A 144 -12.96 16.17 -6.42
N GLN A 145 -11.67 15.80 -6.38
CA GLN A 145 -10.88 15.49 -7.57
C GLN A 145 -11.52 14.41 -8.45
N ARG A 146 -12.31 13.49 -7.86
CA ARG A 146 -12.96 12.35 -8.55
C ARG A 146 -14.44 12.56 -8.81
N GLY A 147 -14.97 13.75 -8.51
CA GLY A 147 -16.38 14.07 -8.67
C GLY A 147 -17.29 13.18 -7.84
N LEU A 148 -16.83 12.82 -6.62
CA LEU A 148 -17.58 12.05 -5.64
C LEU A 148 -18.15 12.95 -4.55
N SER A 149 -19.18 12.46 -3.89
CA SER A 149 -19.81 13.08 -2.72
C SER A 149 -19.97 12.07 -1.58
N THR A 150 -20.30 12.54 -0.38
CA THR A 150 -20.59 11.67 0.76
C THR A 150 -21.72 10.67 0.52
N ASP A 151 -22.64 10.98 -0.39
CA ASP A 151 -23.76 10.11 -0.73
C ASP A 151 -23.32 8.80 -1.41
N ASP A 152 -22.17 8.83 -2.10
CA ASP A 152 -21.58 7.67 -2.76
C ASP A 152 -21.12 6.58 -1.77
N PHE A 153 -21.01 6.92 -0.48
CA PHE A 153 -20.54 6.03 0.60
C PHE A 153 -21.69 5.44 1.44
N ARG A 154 -22.91 5.44 0.94
CA ARG A 154 -24.09 4.79 1.54
C ARG A 154 -24.34 5.17 3.00
N GLY A 155 -24.16 6.44 3.34
CA GLY A 155 -24.42 6.98 4.69
C GLY A 155 -23.39 6.60 5.76
N ARG A 156 -22.33 5.88 5.42
CA ARG A 156 -21.24 5.57 6.34
C ARG A 156 -20.14 6.62 6.24
N ILE A 157 -20.39 7.77 6.86
CA ILE A 157 -19.53 8.96 6.76
C ILE A 157 -18.79 9.28 8.06
N ASP A 158 -19.06 8.56 9.13
CA ASP A 158 -18.53 8.86 10.47
C ASP A 158 -17.07 8.39 10.64
N ASP A 159 -16.68 7.34 9.93
CA ASP A 159 -15.31 6.81 9.99
C ASP A 159 -14.90 6.19 8.64
N LEU A 160 -13.74 6.63 8.13
CA LEU A 160 -13.15 6.13 6.89
C LEU A 160 -12.90 4.61 6.92
N GLN A 161 -12.60 4.03 8.08
CA GLN A 161 -12.41 2.58 8.23
C GLN A 161 -13.69 1.79 7.93
N ALA A 162 -14.84 2.35 8.27
CA ALA A 162 -16.15 1.75 8.05
C ALA A 162 -16.78 2.11 6.69
N ALA A 163 -16.22 3.10 6.00
CA ALA A 163 -16.74 3.55 4.70
C ALA A 163 -16.37 2.56 3.58
N PRO A 164 -17.31 2.27 2.66
CA PRO A 164 -17.08 1.37 1.53
C PRO A 164 -16.30 2.08 0.42
N VAL A 165 -15.00 2.25 0.60
CA VAL A 165 -14.11 2.98 -0.32
C VAL A 165 -13.47 2.07 -1.37
N PHE A 166 -13.22 0.80 -1.03
CA PHE A 166 -12.38 -0.10 -1.80
C PHE A 166 -13.17 -0.96 -2.77
N PRO A 167 -13.00 -0.78 -4.09
CA PRO A 167 -13.74 -1.53 -5.09
C PRO A 167 -13.22 -2.96 -5.24
N LEU A 168 -14.14 -3.88 -5.52
CA LEU A 168 -13.87 -5.26 -5.91
C LEU A 168 -13.88 -5.39 -7.42
N THR A 169 -12.92 -6.09 -7.98
CA THR A 169 -12.95 -6.57 -9.37
C THR A 169 -12.43 -8.01 -9.45
N GLU A 170 -12.83 -8.74 -10.48
CA GLU A 170 -12.30 -10.07 -10.84
C GLU A 170 -11.31 -10.00 -12.02
N SER A 171 -11.19 -8.83 -12.67
CA SER A 171 -10.28 -8.58 -13.78
C SER A 171 -9.01 -7.88 -13.32
N VAL A 172 -7.86 -8.42 -13.71
CA VAL A 172 -6.55 -7.80 -13.46
C VAL A 172 -6.41 -6.49 -14.22
N GLU A 173 -6.99 -6.39 -15.42
CA GLU A 173 -6.99 -5.18 -16.24
C GLU A 173 -7.80 -4.07 -15.56
N GLU A 174 -9.03 -4.37 -15.12
CA GLU A 174 -9.86 -3.42 -14.37
C GLU A 174 -9.21 -2.99 -13.05
N LEU A 175 -8.50 -3.91 -12.38
CA LEU A 175 -7.75 -3.59 -11.17
C LEU A 175 -6.70 -2.51 -11.43
N GLY A 176 -5.96 -2.61 -12.53
CA GLY A 176 -4.98 -1.59 -12.95
C GLY A 176 -5.63 -0.23 -13.24
N VAL A 177 -6.78 -0.23 -13.90
CA VAL A 177 -7.57 0.99 -14.16
C VAL A 177 -8.04 1.63 -12.84
N LEU A 178 -8.58 0.82 -11.92
CA LEU A 178 -9.03 1.29 -10.60
C LEU A 178 -7.87 1.87 -9.78
N LEU A 179 -6.71 1.20 -9.75
CA LEU A 179 -5.54 1.69 -9.02
C LEU A 179 -5.05 3.03 -9.57
N ARG A 180 -4.95 3.19 -10.89
CA ARG A 180 -4.58 4.48 -11.51
C ARG A 180 -5.58 5.57 -11.16
N TRP A 181 -6.87 5.29 -11.31
CA TRP A 181 -7.91 6.26 -10.99
C TRP A 181 -7.91 6.64 -9.50
N MET A 182 -7.76 5.66 -8.61
CA MET A 182 -7.73 5.92 -7.16
C MET A 182 -6.48 6.68 -6.71
N THR A 183 -5.40 6.67 -7.48
CA THR A 183 -4.11 7.30 -7.11
C THR A 183 -3.79 8.54 -7.95
N THR A 184 -3.45 8.37 -9.22
CA THR A 184 -2.78 9.39 -10.03
C THR A 184 -3.60 9.98 -11.17
N GLU A 185 -4.69 9.33 -11.58
CA GLU A 185 -5.50 9.72 -12.72
C GLU A 185 -6.97 9.96 -12.32
N PRO A 186 -7.27 10.98 -11.51
CA PRO A 186 -8.63 11.22 -11.00
C PRO A 186 -9.67 11.44 -12.10
N ASP A 187 -9.24 11.96 -13.25
CA ASP A 187 -10.11 12.23 -14.42
C ASP A 187 -10.34 11.02 -15.33
N LEU A 188 -9.78 9.84 -15.01
CA LEU A 188 -9.95 8.62 -15.80
C LEU A 188 -11.41 8.16 -15.74
N ALA A 189 -12.19 8.46 -16.80
CA ALA A 189 -13.64 8.21 -16.84
C ALA A 189 -13.99 6.72 -16.64
N GLU A 190 -13.19 5.82 -17.21
CA GLU A 190 -13.36 4.37 -17.05
C GLU A 190 -13.18 3.96 -15.58
N GLY A 191 -12.15 4.47 -14.90
CA GLY A 191 -11.89 4.20 -13.49
C GLY A 191 -13.02 4.67 -12.59
N ARG A 192 -13.56 5.87 -12.87
CA ARG A 192 -14.74 6.39 -12.16
C ARG A 192 -15.97 5.51 -12.38
N ALA A 193 -16.22 5.10 -13.61
CA ALA A 193 -17.36 4.23 -13.94
C ALA A 193 -17.23 2.86 -13.25
N LEU A 194 -16.04 2.26 -13.29
CA LEU A 194 -15.77 1.00 -12.60
C LEU A 194 -15.99 1.15 -11.10
N TRP A 195 -15.45 2.20 -10.48
CA TRP A 195 -15.60 2.43 -9.04
C TRP A 195 -17.07 2.60 -8.65
N LEU A 196 -17.85 3.41 -9.37
CA LEU A 196 -19.26 3.63 -9.08
C LEU A 196 -20.08 2.34 -9.18
N ASN A 197 -19.82 1.49 -10.16
CA ASN A 197 -20.57 0.27 -10.44
C ASN A 197 -20.10 -0.95 -9.64
N SER A 198 -18.87 -0.94 -9.12
CA SER A 198 -18.31 -2.07 -8.36
C SER A 198 -18.97 -2.20 -6.99
N LYS A 199 -19.01 -3.44 -6.51
CA LYS A 199 -19.20 -3.69 -5.08
C LYS A 199 -18.01 -3.14 -4.33
N LYS A 200 -18.26 -2.37 -3.28
CA LYS A 200 -17.20 -1.76 -2.45
C LYS A 200 -17.19 -2.35 -1.05
N PHE A 201 -16.02 -2.40 -0.47
CA PHE A 201 -15.78 -2.85 0.90
C PHE A 201 -15.13 -1.75 1.73
N SER A 202 -15.41 -1.78 3.01
CA SER A 202 -14.66 -1.01 4.01
C SER A 202 -13.38 -1.76 4.41
N ALA A 203 -12.45 -1.08 5.09
CA ALA A 203 -11.26 -1.71 5.63
C ALA A 203 -11.60 -2.84 6.61
N ASP A 204 -12.62 -2.64 7.44
CA ASP A 204 -13.10 -3.64 8.40
C ASP A 204 -13.66 -4.89 7.68
N GLU A 205 -14.45 -4.67 6.63
CA GLU A 205 -15.02 -5.78 5.84
C GLU A 205 -13.94 -6.57 5.09
N ILE A 206 -12.90 -5.91 4.57
CA ILE A 206 -11.77 -6.57 3.92
C ILE A 206 -11.04 -7.45 4.93
N SER A 207 -10.73 -6.92 6.10
CA SER A 207 -10.04 -7.67 7.17
C SER A 207 -10.81 -8.92 7.59
N ALA A 208 -12.15 -8.85 7.60
CA ALA A 208 -13.02 -9.96 7.98
C ALA A 208 -13.23 -11.01 6.85
N ARG A 209 -13.02 -10.65 5.59
CA ARG A 209 -13.42 -11.46 4.42
C ARG A 209 -12.31 -11.77 3.43
N ALA A 210 -11.08 -11.34 3.70
CA ALA A 210 -9.93 -11.67 2.87
C ALA A 210 -9.78 -13.19 2.70
N ASN A 211 -9.46 -13.63 1.48
CA ASN A 211 -9.19 -15.03 1.24
C ASN A 211 -7.78 -15.40 1.71
N LEU A 212 -7.68 -15.89 2.95
CA LEU A 212 -6.40 -16.22 3.56
C LEU A 212 -5.66 -17.34 2.82
N GLN A 213 -6.37 -18.30 2.20
CA GLN A 213 -5.72 -19.37 1.44
C GLN A 213 -5.00 -18.81 0.21
N ARG A 214 -5.62 -17.88 -0.52
CA ARG A 214 -4.98 -17.18 -1.65
C ARG A 214 -3.82 -16.29 -1.19
N LEU A 215 -3.96 -15.59 -0.06
CA LEU A 215 -2.86 -14.83 0.54
C LEU A 215 -1.67 -15.73 0.89
N TYR A 216 -1.91 -16.90 1.46
CA TYR A 216 -0.84 -17.86 1.75
C TYR A 216 -0.22 -18.45 0.48
N ALA A 217 -1.03 -18.74 -0.54
CA ALA A 217 -0.51 -19.26 -1.80
C ALA A 217 0.39 -18.25 -2.56
N GLN A 218 0.19 -16.97 -2.36
CA GLN A 218 1.09 -15.92 -2.89
C GLN A 218 2.44 -15.87 -2.17
N ARG A 219 2.56 -16.46 -0.97
CA ARG A 219 3.76 -16.44 -0.13
C ARG A 219 4.66 -17.67 -0.30
N THR A 220 4.22 -18.66 -1.03
CA THR A 220 4.96 -19.88 -1.34
C THR A 220 5.51 -19.88 -2.76
#